data_f14c8cff02dad6520cb0fd348a73fb03
#
_entry.id   f14c8cff02dad6520cb0fd348a73fb03
#
_cell.length_a   1.000
_cell.length_b   1.000
_cell.length_c   1.000
_cell.angle_alpha   90.00
_cell.angle_beta   90.00
_cell.angle_gamma   90.00
#
_symmetry.space_group_name_H-M   'P 1'
#
loop_
_entity.id
_entity.type
_entity.pdbx_description
1 polymer ?
#
loop_
_entity_poly.entity_id
_entity_poly.type
_entity_poly.pdbx_seq_one_letter_code
_entity_poly.pdbx_strand_id
1 'polypeptide(L)'
;PLEFCFVTEEQKEILENTFAGRTESSSDAGDYDYIYGQPELSLLSGRIYHKKKNHVSKFKRTYEDYMFCEIGNGNLDDVMIIEEEWYYDRLQQDDTSAMKEYEAIREAVDNFEELSLSGGIIYANNVPVAMTIASYINDAAVDIHFEKAVGEYAVNGGFAAINQMYASTLKDVKFINREEDINIPGLRKAKESYHPKFMLKKYGVRVK
;
A
#
# COMPACT_ATOMS: atom_id res chain seq x y z
N PRO A 1 -13.80 5.83 28.82
CA PRO A 1 -14.61 5.75 27.60
C PRO A 1 -14.11 4.61 26.72
N LEU A 2 -15.00 3.94 25.98
CA LEU A 2 -14.68 2.93 24.99
C LEU A 2 -14.57 3.64 23.64
N GLU A 3 -13.49 3.39 22.89
CA GLU A 3 -13.24 4.01 21.59
C GLU A 3 -13.07 2.93 20.52
N PHE A 4 -13.75 3.12 19.40
CA PHE A 4 -13.61 2.32 18.19
C PHE A 4 -13.00 3.22 17.11
N CYS A 5 -11.89 2.80 16.51
CA CYS A 5 -11.17 3.54 15.48
C CYS A 5 -11.32 2.85 14.12
N PHE A 6 -11.32 3.64 13.05
CA PHE A 6 -11.32 3.17 11.66
C PHE A 6 -12.49 2.25 11.30
N VAL A 7 -13.65 2.44 11.94
CA VAL A 7 -14.86 1.66 11.62
C VAL A 7 -15.50 2.19 10.33
N THR A 8 -16.10 1.29 9.57
CA THR A 8 -16.87 1.65 8.37
C THR A 8 -18.21 2.31 8.73
N GLU A 9 -18.89 2.92 7.74
CA GLU A 9 -20.23 3.51 7.93
C GLU A 9 -21.20 2.51 8.54
N GLU A 10 -21.26 1.28 8.02
CA GLU A 10 -22.14 0.22 8.51
C GLU A 10 -21.83 -0.15 9.96
N GLN A 11 -20.55 -0.30 10.31
CA GLN A 11 -20.12 -0.59 11.68
C GLN A 11 -20.46 0.58 12.63
N LYS A 12 -20.30 1.82 12.17
CA LYS A 12 -20.68 3.02 12.92
C LYS A 12 -22.18 3.00 13.24
N GLU A 13 -23.03 2.73 12.26
CA GLU A 13 -24.48 2.61 12.46
C GLU A 13 -24.85 1.53 13.47
N ILE A 14 -24.19 0.37 13.43
CA ILE A 14 -24.37 -0.71 14.42
C ILE A 14 -24.01 -0.21 15.83
N LEU A 15 -22.87 0.49 15.97
CA LEU A 15 -22.44 1.02 17.27
C LEU A 15 -23.39 2.10 17.79
N GLU A 16 -23.83 3.02 16.93
CA GLU A 16 -24.80 4.08 17.30
C GLU A 16 -26.13 3.51 17.73
N ASN A 17 -26.61 2.46 17.09
CA ASN A 17 -27.82 1.76 17.48
C ASN A 17 -27.67 0.98 18.81
N THR A 18 -26.51 0.32 18.99
CA THR A 18 -26.21 -0.48 20.18
C THR A 18 -26.06 0.41 21.43
N PHE A 19 -25.43 1.55 21.29
CA PHE A 19 -25.17 2.51 22.36
C PHE A 19 -26.01 3.78 22.23
N ALA A 20 -27.28 3.65 21.85
CA ALA A 20 -28.16 4.76 21.51
C ALA A 20 -28.08 5.95 22.48
N GLY A 21 -27.79 7.14 21.95
CA GLY A 21 -27.67 8.40 22.69
C GLY A 21 -26.40 8.54 23.54
N ARG A 22 -25.45 7.60 23.48
CA ARG A 22 -24.17 7.62 24.21
C ARG A 22 -22.95 7.64 23.32
N THR A 23 -23.12 7.79 22.02
CA THR A 23 -22.01 7.81 21.05
C THR A 23 -21.70 9.23 20.58
N GLU A 24 -20.42 9.47 20.32
CA GLU A 24 -19.91 10.59 19.53
C GLU A 24 -19.08 10.03 18.39
N SER A 25 -19.43 10.39 17.15
CA SER A 25 -18.73 9.94 15.96
C SER A 25 -17.94 11.09 15.34
N SER A 26 -16.74 10.80 14.85
CA SER A 26 -15.88 11.71 14.10
C SER A 26 -15.34 11.05 12.84
N SER A 27 -14.93 11.83 11.87
CA SER A 27 -14.35 11.34 10.63
C SER A 27 -13.35 12.35 10.09
N ASP A 28 -12.22 11.88 9.61
CA ASP A 28 -11.20 12.69 8.93
C ASP A 28 -10.94 12.12 7.54
N ALA A 29 -10.88 12.99 6.54
CA ALA A 29 -10.64 12.55 5.16
C ALA A 29 -9.25 11.94 4.95
N GLY A 30 -8.29 12.28 5.83
CA GLY A 30 -6.95 11.69 5.82
C GLY A 30 -6.92 10.22 6.22
N ASP A 31 -8.00 9.73 6.88
CA ASP A 31 -8.13 8.34 7.32
C ASP A 31 -8.89 7.46 6.31
N TYR A 32 -9.35 8.02 5.17
CA TYR A 32 -10.10 7.26 4.19
C TYR A 32 -9.22 6.42 3.30
N ASP A 33 -9.58 5.14 3.12
CA ASP A 33 -8.83 4.27 2.23
C ASP A 33 -9.15 4.52 0.76
N TYR A 34 -8.12 4.45 -0.04
CA TYR A 34 -8.16 4.54 -1.49
C TYR A 34 -8.39 3.16 -2.11
N ILE A 35 -9.59 2.91 -2.65
CA ILE A 35 -9.97 1.62 -3.23
C ILE A 35 -9.89 1.67 -4.75
N TYR A 36 -9.10 0.79 -5.33
CA TYR A 36 -8.88 0.68 -6.77
C TYR A 36 -9.46 -0.62 -7.32
N GLY A 37 -9.77 -0.63 -8.61
CA GLY A 37 -10.03 -1.89 -9.28
C GLY A 37 -8.73 -2.61 -9.64
N GLN A 38 -8.67 -3.91 -9.38
CA GLN A 38 -7.51 -4.71 -9.75
C GLN A 38 -7.22 -4.66 -11.26
N PRO A 39 -8.20 -4.79 -12.18
CA PRO A 39 -7.94 -4.69 -13.61
C PRO A 39 -7.35 -3.35 -14.04
N GLU A 40 -7.76 -2.26 -13.38
CA GLU A 40 -7.27 -0.92 -13.68
C GLU A 40 -5.81 -0.76 -13.29
N LEU A 41 -5.40 -1.25 -12.12
CA LEU A 41 -4.00 -1.17 -11.68
C LEU A 41 -3.09 -2.14 -12.45
N SER A 42 -3.57 -3.35 -12.76
CA SER A 42 -2.79 -4.35 -13.49
C SER A 42 -2.56 -3.99 -14.96
N LEU A 43 -3.56 -3.41 -15.64
CA LEU A 43 -3.49 -3.11 -17.07
C LEU A 43 -3.04 -1.69 -17.39
N LEU A 44 -3.33 -0.74 -16.49
CA LEU A 44 -3.13 0.70 -16.69
C LEU A 44 -3.66 1.16 -18.05
N SER A 45 -4.85 0.66 -18.41
CA SER A 45 -5.49 0.91 -19.71
C SER A 45 -6.23 2.23 -19.76
N GLY A 46 -6.23 2.85 -20.93
CA GLY A 46 -6.95 4.10 -21.16
C GLY A 46 -6.13 5.35 -20.90
N ARG A 47 -6.69 6.48 -21.37
CA ARG A 47 -6.01 7.78 -21.39
C ARG A 47 -5.64 8.29 -19.99
N ILE A 48 -6.48 8.01 -19.00
CA ILE A 48 -6.27 8.49 -17.62
C ILE A 48 -5.01 7.89 -16.98
N TYR A 49 -4.66 6.64 -17.33
CA TYR A 49 -3.49 5.94 -16.84
C TYR A 49 -2.21 6.15 -17.65
N HIS A 50 -2.25 6.98 -18.71
CA HIS A 50 -1.13 7.16 -19.62
C HIS A 50 0.18 7.56 -18.91
N LYS A 51 0.10 8.44 -17.91
CA LYS A 51 1.26 8.84 -17.10
C LYS A 51 1.85 7.66 -16.33
N LYS A 52 1.00 6.84 -15.69
CA LYS A 52 1.45 5.65 -14.92
C LYS A 52 2.05 4.60 -15.85
N LYS A 53 1.41 4.33 -16.98
CA LYS A 53 1.95 3.45 -18.00
C LYS A 53 3.31 3.92 -18.52
N ASN A 54 3.51 5.23 -18.68
CA ASN A 54 4.81 5.79 -19.07
C ASN A 54 5.88 5.57 -18.00
N HIS A 55 5.55 5.67 -16.69
CA HIS A 55 6.50 5.36 -15.62
C HIS A 55 6.91 3.89 -15.65
N VAL A 56 5.97 2.96 -15.77
CA VAL A 56 6.25 1.53 -15.93
C VAL A 56 7.11 1.26 -17.16
N SER A 57 6.77 1.87 -18.30
CA SER A 57 7.52 1.72 -19.54
C SER A 57 8.93 2.32 -19.45
N LYS A 58 9.09 3.43 -18.72
CA LYS A 58 10.40 4.01 -18.43
C LYS A 58 11.25 3.03 -17.63
N PHE A 59 10.72 2.49 -16.53
CA PHE A 59 11.41 1.52 -15.71
C PHE A 59 11.88 0.31 -16.52
N LYS A 60 10.98 -0.32 -17.26
CA LYS A 60 11.27 -1.51 -18.09
C LYS A 60 12.32 -1.29 -19.19
N ARG A 61 12.40 -0.08 -19.73
CA ARG A 61 13.42 0.27 -20.75
C ARG A 61 14.76 0.64 -20.14
N THR A 62 14.76 1.20 -18.92
CA THR A 62 15.98 1.60 -18.23
C THR A 62 16.71 0.39 -17.64
N TYR A 63 15.95 -0.60 -17.19
CA TYR A 63 16.46 -1.82 -16.54
C TYR A 63 15.95 -3.04 -17.31
N GLU A 64 16.64 -3.41 -18.41
CA GLU A 64 16.19 -4.48 -19.30
C GLU A 64 16.27 -5.88 -18.66
N ASP A 65 17.10 -6.04 -17.63
CA ASP A 65 17.30 -7.25 -16.84
C ASP A 65 16.36 -7.36 -15.62
N TYR A 66 15.37 -6.45 -15.49
CA TYR A 66 14.47 -6.51 -14.35
C TYR A 66 13.74 -7.85 -14.26
N MET A 67 13.55 -8.30 -13.03
CA MET A 67 12.78 -9.50 -12.72
C MET A 67 11.82 -9.22 -11.56
N PHE A 68 10.58 -9.67 -11.68
CA PHE A 68 9.62 -9.66 -10.59
C PHE A 68 9.52 -11.06 -9.99
N CYS A 69 9.59 -11.15 -8.66
CA CYS A 69 9.39 -12.38 -7.89
C CYS A 69 8.35 -12.14 -6.80
N GLU A 70 7.53 -13.15 -6.53
CA GLU A 70 6.68 -13.15 -5.33
C GLU A 70 7.55 -13.28 -4.07
N ILE A 71 7.11 -12.67 -2.97
CA ILE A 71 7.77 -12.81 -1.67
C ILE A 71 7.47 -14.19 -1.10
N GLY A 72 8.48 -14.82 -0.56
CA GLY A 72 8.43 -16.10 0.15
C GLY A 72 9.69 -16.31 0.98
N ASN A 73 9.78 -17.42 1.70
CA ASN A 73 10.87 -17.69 2.64
C ASN A 73 12.29 -17.57 2.07
N GLY A 74 12.43 -17.69 0.75
CA GLY A 74 13.74 -17.62 0.10
C GLY A 74 14.24 -16.20 -0.19
N ASN A 75 13.41 -15.16 0.00
CA ASN A 75 13.76 -13.78 -0.34
C ASN A 75 13.24 -12.73 0.67
N LEU A 76 12.88 -13.13 1.87
CA LEU A 76 12.47 -12.22 2.94
C LEU A 76 13.60 -11.25 3.34
N ASP A 77 14.84 -11.69 3.33
CA ASP A 77 16.00 -10.83 3.61
C ASP A 77 16.13 -9.70 2.58
N ASP A 78 15.74 -9.93 1.32
CA ASP A 78 15.78 -8.93 0.26
C ASP A 78 14.74 -7.81 0.48
N VAL A 79 13.63 -8.10 1.16
CA VAL A 79 12.67 -7.08 1.61
C VAL A 79 13.33 -6.12 2.59
N MET A 80 14.09 -6.67 3.54
CA MET A 80 14.79 -5.85 4.53
C MET A 80 15.93 -5.03 3.92
N ILE A 81 16.60 -5.50 2.87
CA ILE A 81 17.59 -4.70 2.13
C ILE A 81 16.93 -3.43 1.54
N ILE A 82 15.75 -3.57 0.91
CA ILE A 82 15.01 -2.42 0.37
C ILE A 82 14.57 -1.47 1.49
N GLU A 83 14.05 -2.02 2.59
CA GLU A 83 13.60 -1.20 3.71
C GLU A 83 14.74 -0.48 4.40
N GLU A 84 15.90 -1.12 4.60
CA GLU A 84 17.08 -0.47 5.17
C GLU A 84 17.54 0.72 4.33
N GLU A 85 17.62 0.59 3.01
CA GLU A 85 17.96 1.70 2.12
C GLU A 85 16.93 2.83 2.22
N TRP A 86 15.63 2.50 2.22
CA TRP A 86 14.56 3.46 2.42
C TRP A 86 14.65 4.18 3.78
N TYR A 87 14.88 3.43 4.85
CA TYR A 87 15.01 3.95 6.21
C TYR A 87 16.18 4.92 6.34
N TYR A 88 17.36 4.58 5.81
CA TYR A 88 18.52 5.47 5.84
C TYR A 88 18.29 6.76 5.07
N ASP A 89 17.62 6.70 3.93
CA ASP A 89 17.23 7.89 3.17
C ASP A 89 16.30 8.81 3.96
N ARG A 90 15.34 8.25 4.70
CA ARG A 90 14.40 8.99 5.54
C ARG A 90 15.05 9.61 6.77
N LEU A 91 15.97 8.92 7.41
CA LEU A 91 16.75 9.47 8.52
C LEU A 91 17.51 10.73 8.12
N GLN A 92 18.05 10.79 6.90
CA GLN A 92 18.73 11.99 6.39
C GLN A 92 17.75 13.17 6.16
N GLN A 93 16.45 12.93 6.10
CA GLN A 93 15.41 13.93 5.92
C GLN A 93 14.72 14.31 7.25
N ASP A 94 15.27 13.91 8.40
CA ASP A 94 14.71 14.12 9.75
C ASP A 94 13.28 13.54 9.92
N ASP A 95 12.93 12.47 9.19
CA ASP A 95 11.64 11.80 9.30
C ASP A 95 11.56 10.95 10.56
N THR A 96 10.89 11.47 11.58
CA THR A 96 10.73 10.79 12.89
C THR A 96 9.79 9.58 12.84
N SER A 97 9.01 9.41 11.77
CA SER A 97 8.10 8.26 11.59
C SER A 97 8.80 7.03 11.01
N ALA A 98 9.96 7.22 10.36
CA ALA A 98 10.69 6.17 9.64
C ALA A 98 11.02 4.95 10.53
N MET A 99 11.37 5.17 11.82
CA MET A 99 11.68 4.08 12.75
C MET A 99 10.48 3.17 13.00
N LYS A 100 9.28 3.76 13.18
CA LYS A 100 8.06 2.97 13.42
C LYS A 100 7.67 2.14 12.19
N GLU A 101 7.83 2.71 11.01
CA GLU A 101 7.58 2.00 9.75
C GLU A 101 8.58 0.86 9.55
N TYR A 102 9.86 1.09 9.82
CA TYR A 102 10.90 0.07 9.80
C TYR A 102 10.59 -1.09 10.75
N GLU A 103 10.21 -0.79 12.01
CA GLU A 103 9.82 -1.79 13.00
C GLU A 103 8.60 -2.60 12.54
N ALA A 104 7.59 -1.93 11.96
CA ALA A 104 6.39 -2.60 11.44
C ALA A 104 6.69 -3.52 10.25
N ILE A 105 7.58 -3.10 9.34
CA ILE A 105 7.99 -3.95 8.20
C ILE A 105 8.81 -5.14 8.68
N ARG A 106 9.71 -4.94 9.66
CA ARG A 106 10.47 -6.04 10.25
C ARG A 106 9.54 -7.07 10.91
N GLU A 107 8.57 -6.61 11.72
CA GLU A 107 7.58 -7.48 12.34
C GLU A 107 6.77 -8.26 11.29
N ALA A 108 6.39 -7.60 10.19
CA ALA A 108 5.70 -8.24 9.08
C ALA A 108 6.57 -9.31 8.39
N VAL A 109 7.86 -9.05 8.21
CA VAL A 109 8.82 -10.00 7.61
C VAL A 109 9.05 -11.18 8.55
N ASP A 110 9.27 -10.94 9.83
CA ASP A 110 9.54 -11.97 10.84
C ASP A 110 8.34 -12.92 11.01
N ASN A 111 7.11 -12.45 10.75
CA ASN A 111 5.86 -13.21 10.90
C ASN A 111 5.11 -13.40 9.57
N PHE A 112 5.79 -13.35 8.43
CA PHE A 112 5.20 -13.28 7.09
C PHE A 112 4.19 -14.41 6.83
N GLU A 113 4.54 -15.65 7.14
CA GLU A 113 3.66 -16.81 6.97
C GLU A 113 2.55 -16.83 8.01
N GLU A 114 2.85 -16.54 9.28
CA GLU A 114 1.87 -16.55 10.37
C GLU A 114 0.76 -15.51 10.13
N LEU A 115 1.13 -14.34 9.63
CA LEU A 115 0.21 -13.27 9.25
C LEU A 115 -0.45 -13.51 7.88
N SER A 116 -0.13 -14.61 7.20
CA SER A 116 -0.65 -14.93 5.86
C SER A 116 -0.44 -13.78 4.86
N LEU A 117 0.72 -13.14 4.93
CA LEU A 117 1.08 -12.04 4.04
C LEU A 117 1.43 -12.57 2.64
N SER A 118 1.32 -11.68 1.68
CA SER A 118 1.73 -11.87 0.29
C SER A 118 2.48 -10.62 -0.19
N GLY A 119 3.13 -10.70 -1.33
CA GLY A 119 3.85 -9.54 -1.84
C GLY A 119 4.71 -9.84 -3.05
N GLY A 120 5.48 -8.85 -3.45
CA GLY A 120 6.41 -8.98 -4.56
C GLY A 120 7.63 -8.10 -4.41
N ILE A 121 8.73 -8.54 -5.03
CA ILE A 121 9.99 -7.82 -5.14
C ILE A 121 10.34 -7.67 -6.62
N ILE A 122 10.86 -6.50 -6.98
CA ILE A 122 11.54 -6.30 -8.25
C ILE A 122 13.04 -6.28 -8.01
N TYR A 123 13.74 -7.09 -8.78
CA TYR A 123 15.19 -7.04 -8.93
C TYR A 123 15.54 -6.32 -10.22
N ALA A 124 16.58 -5.51 -10.20
CA ALA A 124 17.21 -4.93 -11.38
C ALA A 124 18.73 -4.85 -11.14
N ASN A 125 19.53 -5.13 -12.17
CA ASN A 125 21.00 -5.26 -12.02
C ASN A 125 21.39 -6.28 -10.91
N ASN A 126 20.61 -7.32 -10.72
CA ASN A 126 20.76 -8.36 -9.68
C ASN A 126 20.68 -7.85 -8.23
N VAL A 127 20.06 -6.69 -7.97
CA VAL A 127 19.79 -6.20 -6.62
C VAL A 127 18.29 -5.99 -6.42
N PRO A 128 17.75 -6.18 -5.20
CA PRO A 128 16.36 -5.87 -4.90
C PRO A 128 16.17 -4.35 -4.86
N VAL A 129 15.17 -3.82 -5.58
CA VAL A 129 15.02 -2.37 -5.82
C VAL A 129 13.65 -1.80 -5.53
N ALA A 130 12.64 -2.67 -5.45
CA ALA A 130 11.28 -2.28 -5.08
C ALA A 130 10.54 -3.48 -4.50
N MET A 131 9.66 -3.24 -3.53
CA MET A 131 8.84 -4.27 -2.90
C MET A 131 7.42 -3.79 -2.61
N THR A 132 6.51 -4.73 -2.43
CA THR A 132 5.19 -4.53 -1.83
C THR A 132 4.86 -5.69 -0.91
N ILE A 133 4.23 -5.39 0.24
CA ILE A 133 3.69 -6.37 1.18
C ILE A 133 2.19 -6.11 1.31
N ALA A 134 1.41 -7.17 1.29
CA ALA A 134 -0.03 -7.13 1.25
C ALA A 134 -0.65 -8.31 2.01
N SER A 135 -1.95 -8.20 2.33
CA SER A 135 -2.76 -9.32 2.82
C SER A 135 -4.12 -9.36 2.13
N TYR A 136 -4.74 -10.53 2.11
CA TYR A 136 -6.11 -10.67 1.64
C TYR A 136 -7.09 -10.26 2.74
N ILE A 137 -7.93 -9.24 2.47
CA ILE A 137 -9.06 -8.90 3.35
C ILE A 137 -10.15 -9.97 3.23
N ASN A 138 -10.38 -10.45 2.01
CA ASN A 138 -11.30 -11.52 1.64
C ASN A 138 -11.01 -11.98 0.20
N ASP A 139 -11.80 -12.92 -0.33
CA ASP A 139 -11.61 -13.47 -1.68
C ASP A 139 -11.68 -12.41 -2.80
N ALA A 140 -12.24 -11.24 -2.55
CA ALA A 140 -12.43 -10.20 -3.57
C ALA A 140 -11.53 -8.98 -3.39
N ALA A 141 -10.83 -8.83 -2.26
CA ALA A 141 -10.07 -7.63 -1.92
C ALA A 141 -8.73 -7.94 -1.24
N VAL A 142 -7.70 -7.21 -1.67
CA VAL A 142 -6.34 -7.22 -1.11
C VAL A 142 -6.04 -5.85 -0.54
N ASP A 143 -5.35 -5.82 0.59
CA ASP A 143 -4.81 -4.61 1.21
C ASP A 143 -3.30 -4.52 1.02
N ILE A 144 -2.82 -3.39 0.52
CA ILE A 144 -1.39 -3.09 0.35
C ILE A 144 -0.93 -2.31 1.57
N HIS A 145 -0.19 -2.96 2.46
CA HIS A 145 0.36 -2.36 3.68
C HIS A 145 1.61 -1.53 3.42
N PHE A 146 2.53 -2.08 2.62
CA PHE A 146 3.79 -1.41 2.31
C PHE A 146 4.09 -1.47 0.82
N GLU A 147 4.56 -0.36 0.27
CA GLU A 147 5.04 -0.28 -1.12
C GLU A 147 6.25 0.65 -1.17
N LYS A 148 7.41 0.14 -1.53
CA LYS A 148 8.69 0.84 -1.55
C LYS A 148 9.39 0.69 -2.91
N ALA A 149 10.13 1.71 -3.27
CA ALA A 149 11.14 1.67 -4.32
C ALA A 149 12.28 2.60 -3.92
N VAL A 150 13.53 2.22 -4.14
CA VAL A 150 14.70 2.91 -3.59
C VAL A 150 15.55 3.60 -4.65
N GLY A 151 16.32 4.58 -4.21
CA GLY A 151 17.34 5.26 -5.00
C GLY A 151 16.88 5.76 -6.37
N GLU A 152 17.69 5.56 -7.37
CA GLU A 152 17.38 5.93 -8.76
C GLU A 152 16.22 5.12 -9.36
N TYR A 153 15.97 3.91 -8.85
CA TYR A 153 14.89 3.06 -9.33
C TYR A 153 13.52 3.68 -9.02
N ALA A 154 13.36 4.33 -7.86
CA ALA A 154 12.17 5.10 -7.51
C ALA A 154 11.93 6.23 -8.52
N VAL A 155 12.96 7.01 -8.85
CA VAL A 155 12.90 8.13 -9.81
C VAL A 155 12.60 7.64 -11.23
N ASN A 156 13.07 6.44 -11.58
CA ASN A 156 12.87 5.84 -12.90
C ASN A 156 11.58 5.03 -13.02
N GLY A 157 10.67 5.12 -12.04
CA GLY A 157 9.33 4.54 -12.14
C GLY A 157 9.11 3.25 -11.36
N GLY A 158 10.02 2.92 -10.43
CA GLY A 158 9.97 1.71 -9.59
C GLY A 158 8.65 1.54 -8.85
N PHE A 159 8.12 2.60 -8.21
CA PHE A 159 6.80 2.55 -7.57
C PHE A 159 5.67 2.15 -8.51
N ALA A 160 5.66 2.67 -9.74
CA ALA A 160 4.63 2.31 -10.71
C ALA A 160 4.83 0.88 -11.24
N ALA A 161 6.08 0.44 -11.35
CA ALA A 161 6.43 -0.89 -11.79
C ALA A 161 6.00 -1.96 -10.78
N ILE A 162 6.39 -1.79 -9.49
CA ILE A 162 6.02 -2.77 -8.45
C ILE A 162 4.51 -2.85 -8.27
N ASN A 163 3.81 -1.71 -8.22
CA ASN A 163 2.35 -1.67 -8.11
C ASN A 163 1.68 -2.43 -9.27
N GLN A 164 2.05 -2.14 -10.51
CA GLN A 164 1.46 -2.77 -11.70
C GLN A 164 1.78 -4.26 -11.77
N MET A 165 3.02 -4.67 -11.48
CA MET A 165 3.45 -6.05 -11.56
C MET A 165 2.76 -6.90 -10.49
N TYR A 166 2.72 -6.44 -9.24
CA TYR A 166 2.01 -7.14 -8.18
C TYR A 166 0.50 -7.21 -8.46
N ALA A 167 -0.14 -6.09 -8.84
CA ALA A 167 -1.54 -6.12 -9.23
C ALA A 167 -1.84 -7.14 -10.35
N SER A 168 -0.87 -7.40 -11.23
CA SER A 168 -1.02 -8.37 -12.33
C SER A 168 -0.95 -9.83 -11.87
N THR A 169 -0.42 -10.13 -10.69
CA THR A 169 -0.40 -11.49 -10.14
C THR A 169 -1.72 -11.85 -9.45
N LEU A 170 -2.47 -10.87 -8.98
CA LEU A 170 -3.71 -11.06 -8.24
C LEU A 170 -4.82 -11.58 -9.16
N LYS A 171 -5.18 -12.87 -9.01
CA LYS A 171 -6.26 -13.50 -9.74
C LYS A 171 -7.54 -13.47 -8.89
N ASP A 172 -8.68 -13.32 -9.56
CA ASP A 172 -10.02 -13.33 -8.95
C ASP A 172 -10.28 -12.21 -7.92
N VAL A 173 -9.32 -11.32 -7.69
CA VAL A 173 -9.45 -10.12 -6.86
C VAL A 173 -10.13 -9.02 -7.67
N LYS A 174 -11.11 -8.34 -7.05
CA LYS A 174 -11.83 -7.22 -7.67
C LYS A 174 -11.27 -5.87 -7.27
N PHE A 175 -10.83 -5.76 -6.02
CA PHE A 175 -10.41 -4.52 -5.41
C PHE A 175 -9.04 -4.62 -4.77
N ILE A 176 -8.29 -3.53 -4.86
CA ILE A 176 -7.03 -3.33 -4.14
C ILE A 176 -7.22 -2.10 -3.26
N ASN A 177 -7.15 -2.28 -1.95
CA ASN A 177 -7.03 -1.21 -0.99
C ASN A 177 -5.55 -0.78 -0.93
N ARG A 178 -5.30 0.51 -0.89
CA ARG A 178 -3.96 1.08 -0.68
C ARG A 178 -3.95 2.05 0.49
N GLU A 179 -4.83 1.82 1.44
CA GLU A 179 -4.95 2.54 2.69
C GLU A 179 -5.10 4.07 2.52
N GLU A 180 -4.96 4.82 3.61
CA GLU A 180 -5.17 6.26 3.71
C GLU A 180 -3.94 7.08 3.29
N ASP A 181 -4.11 8.41 3.22
CA ASP A 181 -3.02 9.37 2.93
C ASP A 181 -2.50 10.13 4.15
N ILE A 182 -3.10 9.90 5.31
CA ILE A 182 -2.78 10.54 6.61
C ILE A 182 -2.58 12.07 6.51
N ASN A 183 -3.34 12.72 5.63
CA ASN A 183 -3.24 14.14 5.32
C ASN A 183 -1.88 14.61 4.78
N ILE A 184 -1.06 13.71 4.21
CA ILE A 184 0.20 14.06 3.54
C ILE A 184 -0.10 14.43 2.09
N PRO A 185 0.08 15.72 1.67
CA PRO A 185 -0.31 16.18 0.33
C PRO A 185 0.39 15.43 -0.81
N GLY A 186 1.64 15.03 -0.62
CA GLY A 186 2.41 14.25 -1.60
C GLY A 186 1.85 12.85 -1.79
N LEU A 187 1.49 12.18 -0.69
CA LEU A 187 0.90 10.84 -0.69
C LEU A 187 -0.51 10.88 -1.30
N ARG A 188 -1.35 11.86 -0.90
CA ARG A 188 -2.67 12.12 -1.49
C ARG A 188 -2.59 12.23 -3.00
N LYS A 189 -1.73 13.14 -3.50
CA LYS A 189 -1.52 13.33 -4.94
C LYS A 189 -1.05 12.05 -5.65
N ALA A 190 -0.19 11.29 -5.02
CA ALA A 190 0.28 10.01 -5.56
C ALA A 190 -0.87 9.01 -5.68
N LYS A 191 -1.67 8.83 -4.62
CA LYS A 191 -2.82 7.92 -4.58
C LYS A 191 -3.92 8.35 -5.56
N GLU A 192 -4.35 9.61 -5.55
CA GLU A 192 -5.36 10.15 -6.50
C GLU A 192 -4.94 9.98 -7.97
N SER A 193 -3.64 10.03 -8.27
CA SER A 193 -3.12 9.88 -9.65
C SER A 193 -3.31 8.48 -10.24
N TYR A 194 -3.77 7.50 -9.45
CA TYR A 194 -4.19 6.17 -9.88
C TYR A 194 -5.70 6.03 -10.05
N HIS A 195 -6.47 7.13 -9.85
CA HIS A 195 -7.91 7.19 -10.05
C HIS A 195 -8.69 6.12 -9.26
N PRO A 196 -8.77 6.26 -7.93
CA PRO A 196 -9.50 5.29 -7.09
C PRO A 196 -10.95 5.18 -7.56
N LYS A 197 -11.51 3.98 -7.49
CA LYS A 197 -12.93 3.74 -7.79
C LYS A 197 -13.86 4.42 -6.78
N PHE A 198 -13.45 4.37 -5.52
CA PHE A 198 -14.13 5.06 -4.41
C PHE A 198 -13.19 5.20 -3.22
N MET A 199 -13.59 6.04 -2.30
CA MET A 199 -12.95 6.20 -1.00
C MET A 199 -13.78 5.45 0.04
N LEU A 200 -13.14 4.52 0.78
CA LEU A 200 -13.77 3.87 1.91
C LEU A 200 -13.65 4.79 3.13
N LYS A 201 -14.78 5.37 3.52
CA LYS A 201 -14.83 6.27 4.68
C LYS A 201 -14.64 5.49 5.97
N LYS A 202 -13.83 6.05 6.86
CA LYS A 202 -13.58 5.53 8.20
C LYS A 202 -14.01 6.54 9.26
N TYR A 203 -14.42 6.03 10.41
CA TYR A 203 -14.94 6.81 11.52
C TYR A 203 -14.29 6.40 12.83
N GLY A 204 -14.10 7.36 13.72
CA GLY A 204 -13.90 7.13 15.14
C GLY A 204 -15.25 7.19 15.87
N VAL A 205 -15.55 6.23 16.74
CA VAL A 205 -16.77 6.22 17.56
C VAL A 205 -16.38 6.09 19.02
N ARG A 206 -16.71 7.11 19.80
CA ARG A 206 -16.49 7.13 21.26
C ARG A 206 -17.83 6.88 21.96
N VAL A 207 -17.84 5.92 22.90
CA VAL A 207 -18.97 5.63 23.77
C VAL A 207 -18.74 6.32 25.12
N LYS A 208 -19.74 7.15 25.54
CA LYS A 208 -19.74 7.89 26.82
C LYS A 208 -20.13 7.01 28.00
#